data_1bae65784f43657ed173a86c3b4d1e55
#
_entry.id   1bae65784f43657ed173a86c3b4d1e55
#
_cell.length_a   1.000
_cell.length_b   1.000
_cell.length_c   1.000
_cell.angle_alpha   90.00
_cell.angle_beta   90.00
_cell.angle_gamma   90.00
#
_symmetry.space_group_name_H-M   'P 1'
#
loop_
_entity.id
_entity.type
_entity.pdbx_description
1 polymer ?
#
loop_
_entity_poly.entity_id
_entity_poly.type
_entity_poly.pdbx_seq_one_letter_code
_entity_poly.pdbx_strand_id
1 'polypeptide(L)'
;IRDYFHPEIGEILIDTDAIYDQAQQFMAHVMPDNVGRVKRYRDDVPLFSRFQIEHQIETAYSRQVNLPAGGAVVIDHTEALVAIDVNSARSTRGSDIEETAFRTNLEAAEEIARQLRLRDLGGLIVIDFIDMESQRNQREVENRLRESLHFDRARVQMGKISRFGLM
;
A
#
# COMPACT_ATOMS: atom_id res chain seq x y z
N ILE A 1 -11.07 -4.11 -15.50
CA ILE A 1 -10.35 -5.28 -16.05
C ILE A 1 -9.27 -4.79 -17.00
N ARG A 2 -9.63 -4.15 -18.10
CA ARG A 2 -8.68 -3.73 -19.15
C ARG A 2 -7.40 -3.06 -18.62
N ASP A 3 -7.53 -2.14 -17.68
CA ASP A 3 -6.44 -1.28 -17.23
C ASP A 3 -5.70 -1.81 -15.99
N TYR A 4 -6.33 -2.73 -15.24
CA TYR A 4 -5.82 -3.20 -13.94
C TYR A 4 -5.51 -4.69 -13.90
N PHE A 5 -6.02 -5.47 -14.85
CA PHE A 5 -5.75 -6.89 -14.86
C PHE A 5 -4.31 -7.19 -15.30
N HIS A 6 -3.62 -8.04 -14.55
CA HIS A 6 -2.30 -8.55 -14.89
C HIS A 6 -2.19 -10.04 -14.48
N PRO A 7 -1.21 -10.79 -14.99
CA PRO A 7 -1.11 -12.24 -14.80
C PRO A 7 -1.07 -12.74 -13.36
N GLU A 8 -0.59 -11.92 -12.43
CA GLU A 8 -0.52 -12.26 -11.00
C GLU A 8 -1.87 -12.18 -10.28
N ILE A 9 -2.89 -11.56 -10.89
CA ILE A 9 -4.25 -11.56 -10.34
C ILE A 9 -4.84 -12.96 -10.47
N GLY A 10 -5.08 -13.60 -9.33
CA GLY A 10 -5.60 -14.98 -9.29
C GLY A 10 -7.04 -15.09 -9.74
N GLU A 11 -7.90 -14.19 -9.27
CA GLU A 11 -9.34 -14.22 -9.59
C GLU A 11 -9.97 -12.82 -9.56
N ILE A 12 -11.07 -12.67 -10.26
CA ILE A 12 -11.94 -11.50 -10.30
C ILE A 12 -13.31 -11.96 -9.81
N LEU A 13 -13.69 -11.51 -8.62
CA LEU A 13 -14.98 -11.86 -8.02
C LEU A 13 -16.01 -10.78 -8.32
N ILE A 14 -17.18 -11.18 -8.80
CA ILE A 14 -18.29 -10.28 -9.15
C ILE A 14 -19.57 -10.79 -8.51
N ASP A 15 -20.25 -9.92 -7.76
CA ASP A 15 -21.45 -10.26 -6.97
C ASP A 15 -22.79 -10.00 -7.68
N THR A 16 -22.77 -9.47 -8.91
CA THR A 16 -23.97 -9.26 -9.72
C THR A 16 -23.90 -10.03 -11.05
N ASP A 17 -25.02 -10.60 -11.50
CA ASP A 17 -25.05 -11.41 -12.72
C ASP A 17 -24.77 -10.58 -13.98
N ALA A 18 -25.38 -9.39 -14.09
CA ALA A 18 -25.20 -8.54 -15.26
C ALA A 18 -23.74 -8.12 -15.48
N ILE A 19 -23.01 -7.73 -14.41
CA ILE A 19 -21.60 -7.34 -14.50
C ILE A 19 -20.71 -8.57 -14.72
N TYR A 20 -21.06 -9.71 -14.13
CA TYR A 20 -20.36 -10.95 -14.37
C TYR A 20 -20.41 -11.35 -15.86
N ASP A 21 -21.59 -11.31 -16.47
CA ASP A 21 -21.76 -11.62 -17.89
C ASP A 21 -20.96 -10.66 -18.79
N GLN A 22 -21.00 -9.36 -18.50
CA GLN A 22 -20.19 -8.36 -19.22
C GLN A 22 -18.69 -8.61 -19.09
N ALA A 23 -18.23 -8.93 -17.88
CA ALA A 23 -16.82 -9.21 -17.63
C ALA A 23 -16.37 -10.49 -18.35
N GLN A 24 -17.17 -11.53 -18.33
CA GLN A 24 -16.92 -12.77 -19.06
C GLN A 24 -16.82 -12.55 -20.56
N GLN A 25 -17.77 -11.83 -21.14
CA GLN A 25 -17.76 -11.50 -22.56
C GLN A 25 -16.53 -10.67 -22.95
N PHE A 26 -16.20 -9.66 -22.15
CA PHE A 26 -15.02 -8.84 -22.38
C PHE A 26 -13.72 -9.67 -22.33
N MET A 27 -13.57 -10.52 -21.30
CA MET A 27 -12.39 -11.38 -21.16
C MET A 27 -12.29 -12.39 -22.31
N ALA A 28 -13.40 -12.97 -22.75
CA ALA A 28 -13.42 -13.91 -23.87
C ALA A 28 -12.91 -13.29 -25.19
N HIS A 29 -13.14 -11.98 -25.38
CA HIS A 29 -12.68 -11.26 -26.58
C HIS A 29 -11.23 -10.76 -26.47
N VAL A 30 -10.82 -10.27 -25.30
CA VAL A 30 -9.56 -9.55 -25.14
C VAL A 30 -8.45 -10.43 -24.56
N MET A 31 -8.82 -11.34 -23.65
CA MET A 31 -7.88 -12.21 -22.92
C MET A 31 -8.49 -13.61 -22.71
N PRO A 32 -8.73 -14.39 -23.77
CA PRO A 32 -9.49 -15.64 -23.69
C PRO A 32 -8.90 -16.66 -22.70
N ASP A 33 -7.58 -16.72 -22.56
CA ASP A 33 -6.90 -17.62 -21.64
C ASP A 33 -7.17 -17.32 -20.15
N ASN A 34 -7.71 -16.14 -19.86
CA ASN A 34 -7.98 -15.67 -18.48
C ASN A 34 -9.47 -15.64 -18.11
N VAL A 35 -10.37 -16.09 -19.00
CA VAL A 35 -11.82 -16.11 -18.75
C VAL A 35 -12.17 -16.85 -17.46
N GLY A 36 -11.48 -17.95 -17.19
CA GLY A 36 -11.70 -18.76 -15.99
C GLY A 36 -11.35 -18.08 -14.67
N ARG A 37 -10.68 -16.91 -14.71
CA ARG A 37 -10.40 -16.09 -13.53
C ARG A 37 -11.57 -15.19 -13.11
N VAL A 38 -12.52 -14.96 -14.00
CA VAL A 38 -13.75 -14.23 -13.70
C VAL A 38 -14.75 -15.20 -13.06
N LYS A 39 -15.07 -14.96 -11.80
CA LYS A 39 -15.94 -15.85 -11.00
C LYS A 39 -17.12 -15.09 -10.44
N ARG A 40 -18.28 -15.76 -10.47
CA ARG A 40 -19.50 -15.26 -9.84
C ARG A 40 -19.44 -15.51 -8.33
N TYR A 41 -19.47 -14.44 -7.55
CA TYR A 41 -19.56 -14.51 -6.08
C TYR A 41 -21.02 -14.72 -5.66
N ARG A 42 -21.28 -15.74 -4.82
CA ARG A 42 -22.64 -16.14 -4.37
C ARG A 42 -22.69 -16.52 -2.88
N ASP A 43 -21.85 -15.92 -2.07
CA ASP A 43 -21.88 -16.15 -0.62
C ASP A 43 -22.93 -15.23 0.04
N ASP A 44 -23.46 -15.64 1.20
CA ASP A 44 -24.40 -14.84 2.00
C ASP A 44 -23.73 -13.61 2.64
N VAL A 45 -22.41 -13.67 2.87
CA VAL A 45 -21.64 -12.54 3.35
C VAL A 45 -21.37 -11.58 2.19
N PRO A 46 -21.69 -10.27 2.30
CA PRO A 46 -21.38 -9.30 1.26
C PRO A 46 -19.91 -9.33 0.85
N LEU A 47 -19.65 -9.23 -0.46
CA LEU A 47 -18.30 -9.39 -1.03
C LEU A 47 -17.25 -8.49 -0.37
N PHE A 48 -17.56 -7.22 -0.16
CA PHE A 48 -16.63 -6.28 0.45
C PHE A 48 -16.41 -6.54 1.94
N SER A 49 -17.44 -6.99 2.65
CA SER A 49 -17.34 -7.37 4.06
C SER A 49 -16.47 -8.62 4.23
N ARG A 50 -16.62 -9.62 3.34
CA ARG A 50 -15.81 -10.84 3.41
C ARG A 50 -14.32 -10.60 3.31
N PHE A 51 -13.90 -9.65 2.48
CA PHE A 51 -12.50 -9.29 2.28
C PHE A 51 -12.07 -8.03 3.03
N GLN A 52 -12.89 -7.52 3.95
CA GLN A 52 -12.63 -6.33 4.77
C GLN A 52 -12.29 -5.08 3.93
N ILE A 53 -12.86 -4.99 2.72
CA ILE A 53 -12.60 -3.90 1.78
C ILE A 53 -13.19 -2.58 2.30
N GLU A 54 -14.37 -2.61 2.94
CA GLU A 54 -15.00 -1.42 3.53
C GLU A 54 -14.08 -0.75 4.55
N HIS A 55 -13.49 -1.52 5.45
CA HIS A 55 -12.53 -1.01 6.43
C HIS A 55 -11.27 -0.42 5.77
N GLN A 56 -10.78 -1.03 4.71
CA GLN A 56 -9.63 -0.50 3.95
C GLN A 56 -9.99 0.81 3.23
N ILE A 57 -11.22 0.94 2.71
CA ILE A 57 -11.71 2.19 2.11
C ILE A 57 -11.79 3.29 3.19
N GLU A 58 -12.35 3.01 4.36
CA GLU A 58 -12.39 3.95 5.49
C GLU A 58 -10.98 4.41 5.88
N THR A 59 -10.05 3.48 6.00
CA THR A 59 -8.64 3.78 6.30
C THR A 59 -8.00 4.66 5.24
N ALA A 60 -8.33 4.47 3.96
CA ALA A 60 -7.82 5.29 2.87
C ALA A 60 -8.29 6.76 2.92
N TYR A 61 -9.39 7.06 3.63
CA TYR A 61 -9.84 8.43 3.90
C TYR A 61 -9.32 9.03 5.21
N SER A 62 -8.68 8.21 6.05
CA SER A 62 -8.13 8.66 7.33
C SER A 62 -6.79 9.37 7.13
N ARG A 63 -6.57 10.46 7.88
CA ARG A 63 -5.27 11.14 7.90
C ARG A 63 -4.19 10.24 8.49
N GLN A 64 -4.51 9.45 9.51
CA GLN A 64 -3.60 8.56 10.21
C GLN A 64 -3.94 7.09 9.92
N VAL A 65 -2.90 6.30 9.70
CA VAL A 65 -2.97 4.84 9.53
C VAL A 65 -2.10 4.19 10.60
N ASN A 66 -2.68 3.30 11.39
CA ASN A 66 -1.95 2.58 12.43
C ASN A 66 -1.15 1.43 11.83
N LEU A 67 0.04 1.20 12.39
CA LEU A 67 0.93 0.10 12.04
C LEU A 67 0.74 -1.09 13.00
N PRO A 68 1.01 -2.32 12.54
CA PRO A 68 0.79 -3.53 13.34
C PRO A 68 1.51 -3.55 14.70
N ALA A 69 2.75 -3.05 14.76
CA ALA A 69 3.53 -2.98 16.00
C ALA A 69 3.21 -1.77 16.89
N GLY A 70 2.20 -0.97 16.54
CA GLY A 70 1.70 0.13 17.37
C GLY A 70 2.22 1.52 16.96
N GLY A 71 3.03 1.64 15.92
CA GLY A 71 3.34 2.93 15.30
C GLY A 71 2.21 3.44 14.41
N ALA A 72 2.41 4.57 13.77
CA ALA A 72 1.45 5.15 12.85
C ALA A 72 2.13 5.93 11.72
N VAL A 73 1.46 5.99 10.59
CA VAL A 73 1.80 6.84 9.45
C VAL A 73 0.76 7.95 9.35
N VAL A 74 1.19 9.18 9.24
CA VAL A 74 0.34 10.36 9.07
C VAL A 74 0.56 10.91 7.67
N ILE A 75 -0.52 11.08 6.90
CA ILE A 75 -0.46 11.50 5.49
C ILE A 75 -1.16 12.84 5.35
N ASP A 76 -0.41 13.86 4.99
CA ASP A 76 -0.87 15.22 4.82
C ASP A 76 -0.67 15.71 3.39
N HIS A 77 -1.72 16.28 2.82
CA HIS A 77 -1.68 16.95 1.53
C HIS A 77 -1.35 18.42 1.73
N THR A 78 -0.32 18.89 1.03
CA THR A 78 -0.04 20.31 0.87
C THR A 78 -0.35 20.74 -0.57
N GLU A 79 -0.25 22.02 -0.88
CA GLU A 79 -0.45 22.52 -2.24
C GLU A 79 0.57 21.95 -3.23
N ALA A 80 1.80 21.69 -2.80
CA ALA A 80 2.90 21.31 -3.68
C ALA A 80 3.31 19.83 -3.58
N LEU A 81 3.02 19.16 -2.47
CA LEU A 81 3.49 17.80 -2.20
C LEU A 81 2.60 17.05 -1.19
N VAL A 82 2.82 15.77 -1.07
CA VAL A 82 2.28 14.95 0.01
C VAL A 82 3.39 14.71 1.03
N ALA A 83 3.16 15.12 2.27
CA ALA A 83 4.04 14.86 3.40
C ALA A 83 3.56 13.64 4.17
N ILE A 84 4.49 12.74 4.48
CA ILE A 84 4.20 11.52 5.23
C ILE A 84 5.15 11.47 6.43
N ASP A 85 4.58 11.41 7.63
CA ASP A 85 5.32 11.33 8.89
C ASP A 85 5.14 9.94 9.51
N VAL A 86 6.24 9.37 10.01
CA VAL A 86 6.27 8.05 10.64
C VAL A 86 6.49 8.21 12.14
N ASN A 87 5.51 7.75 12.92
CA ASN A 87 5.55 7.82 14.37
C ASN A 87 5.68 6.41 14.99
N SER A 88 6.59 6.25 15.96
CA SER A 88 6.69 5.01 16.73
C SER A 88 5.64 4.95 17.84
N ALA A 89 5.31 3.74 18.29
CA ALA A 89 4.62 3.57 19.57
C ALA A 89 5.47 4.06 20.74
N ARG A 90 4.81 4.48 21.84
CA ARG A 90 5.48 5.08 23.00
C ARG A 90 6.58 4.20 23.59
N SER A 91 7.71 4.84 23.83
CA SER A 91 8.84 4.56 24.70
C SER A 91 9.43 3.15 24.69
N THR A 92 10.53 3.02 24.04
CA THR A 92 11.56 2.02 24.29
C THR A 92 12.71 2.65 25.07
N ARG A 93 13.33 1.86 25.99
CA ARG A 93 14.47 2.28 26.80
C ARG A 93 15.78 1.89 26.09
N GLY A 94 16.69 2.84 25.95
CA GLY A 94 18.10 2.58 25.66
C GLY A 94 18.39 1.88 24.33
N SER A 95 19.05 0.76 24.36
CA SER A 95 19.54 -0.01 23.19
C SER A 95 18.47 -0.49 22.20
N ASP A 96 17.19 -0.41 22.57
CA ASP A 96 16.07 -0.84 21.73
C ASP A 96 15.53 0.28 20.83
N ILE A 97 16.08 1.52 20.92
CA ILE A 97 15.56 2.66 20.15
C ILE A 97 15.82 2.48 18.65
N GLU A 98 17.05 2.14 18.28
CA GLU A 98 17.42 1.90 16.88
C GLU A 98 16.64 0.72 16.28
N GLU A 99 16.53 -0.38 17.02
CA GLU A 99 15.79 -1.56 16.56
C GLU A 99 14.29 -1.24 16.41
N THR A 100 13.73 -0.48 17.35
CA THR A 100 12.33 -0.06 17.27
C THR A 100 12.10 0.87 16.09
N ALA A 101 12.96 1.86 15.87
CA ALA A 101 12.92 2.75 14.73
C ALA A 101 12.98 1.96 13.42
N PHE A 102 13.91 1.03 13.32
CA PHE A 102 14.09 0.18 12.14
C PHE A 102 12.84 -0.65 11.83
N ARG A 103 12.29 -1.35 12.83
CA ARG A 103 11.07 -2.16 12.65
C ARG A 103 9.86 -1.31 12.28
N THR A 104 9.66 -0.19 12.95
CA THR A 104 8.57 0.73 12.63
C THR A 104 8.70 1.26 11.21
N ASN A 105 9.90 1.66 10.79
CA ASN A 105 10.16 2.15 9.45
C ASN A 105 9.94 1.08 8.36
N LEU A 106 10.25 -0.19 8.64
CA LEU A 106 9.96 -1.29 7.71
C LEU A 106 8.44 -1.49 7.52
N GLU A 107 7.68 -1.49 8.61
CA GLU A 107 6.22 -1.58 8.55
C GLU A 107 5.63 -0.35 7.84
N ALA A 108 6.15 0.84 8.15
CA ALA A 108 5.75 2.08 7.50
C ALA A 108 6.02 2.05 6.00
N ALA A 109 7.18 1.56 5.56
CA ALA A 109 7.51 1.47 4.13
C ALA A 109 6.49 0.63 3.34
N GLU A 110 6.08 -0.51 3.89
CA GLU A 110 5.04 -1.37 3.28
C GLU A 110 3.68 -0.66 3.27
N GLU A 111 3.28 -0.08 4.40
CA GLU A 111 1.99 0.58 4.52
C GLU A 111 1.91 1.85 3.66
N ILE A 112 2.98 2.65 3.60
CA ILE A 112 3.05 3.83 2.73
C ILE A 112 2.85 3.42 1.28
N ALA A 113 3.57 2.41 0.79
CA ALA A 113 3.40 1.92 -0.59
C ALA A 113 1.95 1.48 -0.86
N ARG A 114 1.32 0.83 0.10
CA ARG A 114 -0.09 0.42 0.02
C ARG A 114 -1.03 1.63 -0.04
N GLN A 115 -0.83 2.62 0.82
CA GLN A 115 -1.64 3.84 0.89
C GLN A 115 -1.49 4.71 -0.37
N LEU A 116 -0.29 4.79 -0.95
CA LEU A 116 -0.07 5.50 -2.21
C LEU A 116 -0.95 4.93 -3.33
N ARG A 117 -1.04 3.60 -3.43
CA ARG A 117 -1.90 2.92 -4.40
C ARG A 117 -3.38 3.08 -4.10
N LEU A 118 -3.79 2.84 -2.84
CA LEU A 118 -5.20 2.92 -2.43
C LEU A 118 -5.80 4.31 -2.61
N ARG A 119 -4.99 5.36 -2.35
CA ARG A 119 -5.40 6.75 -2.44
C ARG A 119 -5.11 7.38 -3.80
N ASP A 120 -4.50 6.63 -4.72
CA ASP A 120 -4.05 7.11 -6.04
C ASP A 120 -3.21 8.39 -5.94
N LEU A 121 -2.25 8.40 -5.00
CA LEU A 121 -1.38 9.54 -4.74
C LEU A 121 -0.28 9.61 -5.78
N GLY A 122 -0.08 10.80 -6.33
CA GLY A 122 0.97 11.09 -7.30
C GLY A 122 1.67 12.42 -7.02
N GLY A 123 2.64 12.75 -7.84
CA GLY A 123 3.45 13.95 -7.69
C GLY A 123 4.61 13.76 -6.73
N LEU A 124 5.03 14.83 -6.05
CA LEU A 124 6.13 14.80 -5.10
C LEU A 124 5.63 14.29 -3.74
N ILE A 125 6.28 13.27 -3.24
CA ILE A 125 5.99 12.67 -1.93
C ILE A 125 7.25 12.73 -1.09
N VAL A 126 7.14 13.29 0.10
CA VAL A 126 8.23 13.37 1.08
C VAL A 126 7.85 12.54 2.29
N ILE A 127 8.71 11.60 2.64
CA ILE A 127 8.52 10.71 3.79
C ILE A 127 9.54 11.06 4.85
N ASP A 128 9.08 11.33 6.05
CA ASP A 128 9.88 11.54 7.26
C ASP A 128 9.90 10.24 8.07
N PHE A 129 10.95 9.43 7.85
CA PHE A 129 11.18 8.21 8.60
C PHE A 129 11.77 8.53 9.98
N ILE A 130 11.52 7.66 10.95
CA ILE A 130 12.17 7.76 12.25
C ILE A 130 13.68 7.65 12.05
N ASP A 131 14.44 8.53 12.70
CA ASP A 131 15.89 8.56 12.60
C ASP A 131 16.53 7.19 12.89
N MET A 132 17.46 6.80 12.03
CA MET A 132 18.27 5.59 12.16
C MET A 132 19.74 5.94 11.99
N GLU A 133 20.58 5.50 12.92
CA GLU A 133 22.04 5.71 12.84
C GLU A 133 22.70 4.73 11.87
N SER A 134 22.17 3.51 11.79
CA SER A 134 22.72 2.45 10.95
C SER A 134 22.38 2.65 9.47
N GLN A 135 23.40 2.89 8.65
CA GLN A 135 23.26 2.94 7.18
C GLN A 135 22.71 1.63 6.58
N ARG A 136 22.97 0.49 7.25
CA ARG A 136 22.43 -0.80 6.84
C ARG A 136 20.91 -0.80 7.00
N ASN A 137 20.41 -0.32 8.13
CA ASN A 137 18.99 -0.23 8.41
C ASN A 137 18.28 0.73 7.42
N GLN A 138 18.90 1.88 7.16
CA GLN A 138 18.38 2.84 6.17
C GLN A 138 18.23 2.19 4.78
N ARG A 139 19.25 1.46 4.32
CA ARG A 139 19.21 0.76 3.02
C ARG A 139 18.13 -0.33 2.98
N GLU A 140 17.92 -1.03 4.09
CA GLU A 140 16.89 -2.06 4.17
C GLU A 140 15.48 -1.46 4.07
N VAL A 141 15.23 -0.33 4.73
CA VAL A 141 13.97 0.43 4.62
C VAL A 141 13.76 0.93 3.17
N GLU A 142 14.80 1.50 2.55
CA GLU A 142 14.76 1.90 1.13
C GLU A 142 14.40 0.72 0.21
N ASN A 143 15.02 -0.44 0.43
CA ASN A 143 14.74 -1.64 -0.36
C ASN A 143 13.30 -2.14 -0.13
N ARG A 144 12.85 -2.17 1.11
CA ARG A 144 11.47 -2.56 1.46
C ARG A 144 10.44 -1.68 0.75
N LEU A 145 10.64 -0.37 0.77
CA LEU A 145 9.77 0.57 0.06
C LEU A 145 9.79 0.33 -1.46
N ARG A 146 10.99 0.12 -2.03
CA ARG A 146 11.15 -0.16 -3.46
C ARG A 146 10.44 -1.45 -3.88
N GLU A 147 10.59 -2.51 -3.10
CA GLU A 147 9.92 -3.78 -3.35
C GLU A 147 8.40 -3.65 -3.26
N SER A 148 7.91 -2.94 -2.24
CA SER A 148 6.48 -2.72 -2.04
C SER A 148 5.86 -1.85 -3.14
N LEU A 149 6.62 -0.91 -3.72
CA LEU A 149 6.20 -0.09 -4.86
C LEU A 149 6.29 -0.82 -6.20
N HIS A 150 6.94 -1.99 -6.27
CA HIS A 150 7.02 -2.76 -7.51
C HIS A 150 5.63 -3.12 -8.07
N PHE A 151 4.63 -3.29 -7.22
CA PHE A 151 3.25 -3.54 -7.61
C PHE A 151 2.49 -2.28 -8.05
N ASP A 152 3.11 -1.10 -7.94
CA ASP A 152 2.52 0.13 -8.41
C ASP A 152 2.69 0.24 -9.93
N ARG A 153 1.62 0.63 -10.64
CA ARG A 153 1.65 0.85 -12.09
C ARG A 153 2.32 2.16 -12.48
N ALA A 154 2.42 3.10 -11.55
CA ALA A 154 3.11 4.36 -11.76
C ALA A 154 4.62 4.15 -11.82
N ARG A 155 5.29 4.94 -12.66
CA ARG A 155 6.76 5.03 -12.66
C ARG A 155 7.19 5.86 -11.46
N VAL A 156 7.65 5.19 -10.41
CA VAL A 156 8.13 5.85 -9.20
C VAL A 156 9.64 6.03 -9.28
N GLN A 157 10.11 7.25 -9.10
CA GLN A 157 11.53 7.56 -8.89
C GLN A 157 11.76 7.76 -7.40
N MET A 158 12.65 6.97 -6.81
CA MET A 158 12.96 7.03 -5.38
C MET A 158 14.32 7.67 -5.16
N GLY A 159 14.38 8.61 -4.22
CA GLY A 159 15.63 9.08 -3.64
C GLY A 159 16.22 8.06 -2.66
N LYS A 160 17.20 8.51 -1.88
CA LYS A 160 17.74 7.80 -0.71
C LYS A 160 17.27 8.51 0.54
N ILE A 161 17.27 7.80 1.65
CA ILE A 161 17.05 8.43 2.96
C ILE A 161 18.24 9.38 3.22
N SER A 162 17.94 10.65 3.41
CA SER A 162 18.94 11.66 3.73
C SER A 162 19.45 11.47 5.17
N ARG A 163 20.54 12.16 5.50
CA ARG A 163 21.05 12.21 6.90
C ARG A 163 20.06 12.82 7.89
N PHE A 164 18.95 13.38 7.42
CA PHE A 164 17.88 13.95 8.23
C PHE A 164 16.63 13.08 8.28
N GLY A 165 16.71 11.79 7.90
CA GLY A 165 15.57 10.87 7.87
C GLY A 165 14.63 11.05 6.68
N LEU A 166 14.79 12.10 5.87
CA LEU A 166 13.87 12.42 4.77
C LEU A 166 14.16 11.63 3.51
N MET A 167 13.11 11.09 2.93
CA MET A 167 13.10 10.42 1.64
C MET A 167 12.09 11.05 0.68
#